data_b22b930eb7ddffe9cb951fcf0a1f8ef3
#
_entry.id   b22b930eb7ddffe9cb951fcf0a1f8ef3
#
_cell.length_a   1.000
_cell.length_b   1.000
_cell.length_c   1.000
_cell.angle_alpha   90.00
_cell.angle_beta   90.00
_cell.angle_gamma   90.00
#
_symmetry.space_group_name_H-M   'P 1'
#
loop_
_entity.id
_entity.type
_entity.pdbx_description
1 polymer ?
#
loop_
_entity_poly.entity_id
_entity_poly.type
_entity_poly.pdbx_seq_one_letter_code
_entity_poly.pdbx_strand_id
1 'polypeptide(L)'
;PTPQTPILSGLLGSEMCIRDSPNLFTRRICLNGKSMKHNLHKGREHLPYAVPYGRQDISQADIDAVVSVLNSDYLTQGPNVPIFEKSVASHAKANHAVAVHSATAALHIACLALEVGRGDMVWTVPTTFVATANCAIYCGAEIDFVDIDPVRYTMCPEALREKLEKTAKLPKVIIPVHLCGQSADMKAIHVIAENYGIRIIEDASHCIGASFEGEPVGNCRYSDIAVFSFHPVKIITTAEGGVATTNSAKLSQNMSLARSHGVTRDPALMENDSFGPWHYEQITLGYNYRMTELQAALGSSQMKRLDKVVQRRFGLAKRYDRMLDGLPLKTPIQSIDTISSWHLYVVRVSAEQHRSVFEFLQSQDIGVNLHYMPVHLQPFYQRKGFRPGQFPNAEAYAKEAISIPLYFGLTNENQDFVVKSLKSALL
;
A
#
# COMPACT_ATOMS: atom_id res chain seq x y z
N PRO A 1 26.89 5.32 -48.57
CA PRO A 1 27.19 4.73 -47.31
C PRO A 1 26.66 5.64 -46.20
N THR A 2 25.50 5.27 -45.70
CA THR A 2 24.84 5.87 -44.55
C THR A 2 25.25 5.12 -43.29
N PRO A 3 25.53 5.77 -42.15
CA PRO A 3 25.87 5.08 -40.92
C PRO A 3 24.60 4.52 -40.27
N GLN A 4 24.69 3.25 -39.89
CA GLN A 4 23.68 2.56 -39.13
C GLN A 4 23.65 3.09 -37.67
N THR A 5 22.50 3.50 -37.22
CA THR A 5 22.22 3.79 -35.80
C THR A 5 22.00 2.47 -35.06
N PRO A 6 22.57 2.27 -33.85
CA PRO A 6 22.29 1.07 -33.07
C PRO A 6 20.89 1.15 -32.46
N ILE A 7 20.11 0.11 -32.63
CA ILE A 7 18.85 -0.14 -31.97
C ILE A 7 19.16 -0.45 -30.49
N LEU A 8 18.77 0.45 -29.59
CA LEU A 8 18.78 0.18 -28.15
C LEU A 8 17.61 -0.76 -27.82
N SER A 9 17.95 -2.02 -27.59
CA SER A 9 17.10 -2.96 -26.87
C SER A 9 17.14 -2.62 -25.38
N GLY A 10 16.06 -2.08 -24.87
CA GLY A 10 15.94 -1.69 -23.46
C GLY A 10 14.49 -1.71 -23.00
N LEU A 11 13.86 -2.86 -23.11
CA LEU A 11 12.65 -3.17 -22.35
C LEU A 11 13.09 -3.90 -21.08
N LEU A 12 13.21 -3.16 -19.99
CA LEU A 12 13.34 -3.74 -18.66
C LEU A 12 12.21 -3.24 -17.78
N GLY A 13 11.58 -4.22 -17.20
CA GLY A 13 10.37 -4.17 -16.42
C GLY A 13 10.43 -3.24 -15.22
N SER A 14 9.25 -2.88 -14.81
CA SER A 14 8.93 -2.13 -13.61
C SER A 14 9.35 -2.90 -12.35
N GLU A 15 10.61 -2.79 -11.97
CA GLU A 15 11.09 -3.09 -10.63
C GLU A 15 11.48 -1.78 -9.96
N MET A 16 10.53 -1.19 -9.24
CA MET A 16 10.88 -0.17 -8.27
C MET A 16 10.67 -0.72 -6.85
N CYS A 17 11.42 -1.80 -6.56
CA CYS A 17 11.97 -1.95 -5.23
C CYS A 17 12.93 -0.78 -5.06
N ILE A 18 12.65 0.15 -4.16
CA ILE A 18 13.67 1.08 -3.69
C ILE A 18 14.71 0.24 -2.96
N ARG A 19 15.67 -0.29 -3.72
CA ARG A 19 16.97 -0.63 -3.19
C ARG A 19 17.62 0.72 -2.92
N ASP A 20 17.78 1.05 -1.64
CA ASP A 20 18.66 2.11 -1.24
C ASP A 20 19.99 1.90 -1.95
N SER A 21 20.38 2.88 -2.77
CA SER A 21 21.59 2.82 -3.60
C SER A 21 22.82 2.52 -2.76
N PRO A 22 23.61 1.48 -3.07
CA PRO A 22 24.86 1.24 -2.37
C PRO A 22 26.02 2.06 -2.94
N ASN A 23 25.81 3.33 -3.30
CA ASN A 23 26.85 4.18 -3.87
C ASN A 23 27.09 5.45 -3.07
N LEU A 24 27.45 5.28 -1.81
CA LEU A 24 28.15 6.31 -1.04
C LEU A 24 28.89 5.61 0.11
N PHE A 25 30.01 4.98 -0.20
CA PHE A 25 31.14 4.75 0.71
C PHE A 25 32.11 3.69 0.13
N THR A 26 32.75 4.00 -1.00
CA THR A 26 34.05 3.43 -1.31
C THR A 26 35.11 4.52 -1.16
N ARG A 27 35.43 4.89 0.08
CA ARG A 27 36.76 5.38 0.40
C ARG A 27 37.61 4.15 0.73
N ARG A 28 38.42 3.72 -0.25
CA ARG A 28 39.57 2.85 0.00
C ARG A 28 40.51 3.56 0.97
N ILE A 29 40.54 3.11 2.23
CA ILE A 29 41.67 3.32 3.13
C ILE A 29 42.56 2.09 2.91
N CYS A 30 43.62 2.25 2.13
CA CYS A 30 44.74 1.34 2.13
C CYS A 30 45.54 1.59 3.43
N LEU A 31 45.43 0.71 4.40
CA LEU A 31 46.38 0.59 5.51
C LEU A 31 46.75 -0.87 5.67
N ASN A 32 48.00 -1.13 5.32
CA ASN A 32 48.92 -2.18 5.79
C ASN A 32 48.35 -3.56 6.15
N GLY A 33 48.77 -4.52 5.34
CA GLY A 33 48.61 -5.97 5.43
C GLY A 33 48.68 -6.56 6.84
N LYS A 34 47.52 -6.93 7.36
CA LYS A 34 47.29 -8.07 8.25
C LYS A 34 45.93 -8.66 7.94
N SER A 35 45.96 -9.91 7.48
CA SER A 35 44.77 -10.72 7.25
C SER A 35 43.99 -10.89 8.55
N MET A 36 42.87 -10.16 8.73
CA MET A 36 41.86 -10.50 9.72
C MET A 36 40.92 -11.52 9.08
N LYS A 37 40.99 -12.76 9.57
CA LYS A 37 39.97 -13.78 9.29
C LYS A 37 38.63 -13.28 9.81
N HIS A 38 37.75 -12.81 8.93
CA HIS A 38 36.36 -12.53 9.26
C HIS A 38 35.67 -13.86 9.52
N ASN A 39 35.25 -14.10 10.75
CA ASN A 39 34.27 -15.12 11.08
C ASN A 39 32.94 -14.71 10.44
N LEU A 40 32.62 -15.32 9.31
CA LEU A 40 31.35 -15.21 8.62
C LEU A 40 30.27 -15.83 9.51
N HIS A 41 29.45 -15.00 10.15
CA HIS A 41 28.17 -15.44 10.69
C HIS A 41 27.26 -15.86 9.53
N LYS A 42 27.15 -17.14 9.30
CA LYS A 42 26.19 -17.73 8.36
C LYS A 42 24.78 -17.31 8.77
N GLY A 43 24.10 -16.53 7.91
CA GLY A 43 22.66 -16.25 8.00
C GLY A 43 22.21 -14.78 8.07
N ARG A 44 23.08 -13.79 7.87
CA ARG A 44 22.70 -12.36 7.88
C ARG A 44 22.92 -11.61 6.55
N GLU A 45 23.02 -12.31 5.42
CA GLU A 45 23.52 -11.69 4.19
C GLU A 45 22.55 -10.71 3.47
N HIS A 46 21.30 -10.48 3.96
CA HIS A 46 20.31 -9.71 3.18
C HIS A 46 19.43 -8.71 3.94
N LEU A 47 19.67 -8.40 5.20
CA LEU A 47 18.93 -7.33 5.87
C LEU A 47 19.85 -6.12 6.04
N PRO A 48 19.50 -4.93 5.49
CA PRO A 48 20.33 -3.72 5.60
C PRO A 48 20.43 -3.18 7.05
N TYR A 49 19.54 -3.62 7.95
CA TYR A 49 19.49 -3.20 9.35
C TYR A 49 19.28 -4.39 10.30
N ALA A 50 19.89 -4.35 11.48
CA ALA A 50 19.69 -5.34 12.55
C ALA A 50 18.21 -5.32 13.03
N VAL A 51 17.60 -4.14 13.10
CA VAL A 51 16.18 -3.95 13.41
C VAL A 51 15.51 -3.20 12.26
N PRO A 52 14.96 -3.90 11.24
CA PRO A 52 14.28 -3.25 10.10
C PRO A 52 12.99 -2.57 10.54
N TYR A 53 12.52 -1.54 9.79
CA TYR A 53 11.25 -0.87 10.08
C TYR A 53 10.02 -1.78 9.89
N GLY A 54 10.13 -2.77 8.99
CA GLY A 54 9.09 -3.75 8.70
C GLY A 54 9.69 -5.05 8.17
N ARG A 55 9.04 -6.17 8.45
CA ARG A 55 9.44 -7.50 8.02
C ARG A 55 8.22 -8.39 7.92
N GLN A 56 8.14 -9.18 6.84
CA GLN A 56 7.17 -10.26 6.72
C GLN A 56 7.42 -11.35 7.76
N ASP A 57 6.36 -12.05 8.14
CA ASP A 57 6.42 -13.22 9.00
C ASP A 57 5.90 -14.43 8.23
N ILE A 58 6.78 -15.40 7.98
CA ILE A 58 6.46 -16.62 7.24
C ILE A 58 6.53 -17.82 8.18
N SER A 59 5.41 -18.52 8.31
CA SER A 59 5.29 -19.73 9.11
C SER A 59 5.50 -21.00 8.27
N GLN A 60 5.69 -22.14 8.93
CA GLN A 60 5.77 -23.42 8.23
C GLN A 60 4.50 -23.71 7.43
N ALA A 61 3.32 -23.37 7.96
CA ALA A 61 2.04 -23.53 7.25
C ALA A 61 1.98 -22.72 5.95
N ASP A 62 2.63 -21.54 5.91
CA ASP A 62 2.73 -20.72 4.69
C ASP A 62 3.60 -21.43 3.63
N ILE A 63 4.73 -21.99 4.07
CA ILE A 63 5.64 -22.77 3.20
C ILE A 63 4.92 -24.01 2.66
N ASP A 64 4.26 -24.76 3.52
CA ASP A 64 3.54 -25.98 3.14
C ASP A 64 2.41 -25.68 2.14
N ALA A 65 1.69 -24.55 2.30
CA ALA A 65 0.65 -24.12 1.38
C ALA A 65 1.21 -23.83 -0.02
N VAL A 66 2.35 -23.14 -0.11
CA VAL A 66 3.01 -22.83 -1.40
C VAL A 66 3.57 -24.12 -2.03
N VAL A 67 4.21 -24.99 -1.25
CA VAL A 67 4.75 -26.27 -1.73
C VAL A 67 3.62 -27.17 -2.26
N SER A 68 2.46 -27.18 -1.60
CA SER A 68 1.28 -27.92 -2.08
C SER A 68 0.83 -27.45 -3.46
N VAL A 69 0.85 -26.16 -3.75
CA VAL A 69 0.55 -25.62 -5.09
C VAL A 69 1.59 -26.03 -6.11
N LEU A 70 2.88 -26.01 -5.75
CA LEU A 70 3.96 -26.44 -6.67
C LEU A 70 3.83 -27.92 -7.08
N ASN A 71 3.19 -28.75 -6.24
CA ASN A 71 2.91 -30.17 -6.50
C ASN A 71 1.52 -30.40 -7.13
N SER A 72 0.75 -29.35 -7.43
CA SER A 72 -0.58 -29.44 -8.01
C SER A 72 -0.56 -29.23 -9.54
N ASP A 73 -1.70 -29.51 -10.19
CA ASP A 73 -1.87 -29.31 -11.64
C ASP A 73 -2.02 -27.82 -12.02
N TYR A 74 -2.20 -26.92 -11.06
CA TYR A 74 -2.51 -25.51 -11.32
C TYR A 74 -1.51 -24.57 -10.64
N LEU A 75 -0.71 -23.85 -11.44
CA LEU A 75 0.14 -22.75 -10.98
C LEU A 75 -0.51 -21.38 -11.20
N THR A 76 -1.53 -21.34 -12.04
CA THR A 76 -2.34 -20.16 -12.36
C THR A 76 -3.77 -20.55 -12.70
N GLN A 77 -4.74 -19.66 -12.43
CA GLN A 77 -6.16 -19.85 -12.78
C GLN A 77 -6.78 -21.15 -12.22
N GLY A 78 -6.33 -21.57 -11.06
CA GLY A 78 -6.82 -22.73 -10.31
C GLY A 78 -7.71 -22.33 -9.12
N PRO A 79 -7.89 -23.20 -8.13
CA PRO A 79 -8.85 -23.03 -7.05
C PRO A 79 -8.39 -22.06 -5.94
N ASN A 80 -7.08 -21.78 -5.79
CA ASN A 80 -6.59 -21.01 -4.65
C ASN A 80 -6.95 -19.52 -4.75
N VAL A 81 -6.96 -18.94 -5.96
CA VAL A 81 -7.34 -17.54 -6.15
C VAL A 81 -8.77 -17.29 -5.67
N PRO A 82 -9.81 -18.02 -6.10
CA PRO A 82 -11.17 -17.87 -5.56
C PRO A 82 -11.28 -18.12 -4.04
N ILE A 83 -10.50 -19.06 -3.48
CA ILE A 83 -10.45 -19.30 -2.03
C ILE A 83 -9.90 -18.09 -1.29
N PHE A 84 -8.83 -17.47 -1.79
CA PHE A 84 -8.24 -16.26 -1.23
C PHE A 84 -9.20 -15.08 -1.33
N GLU A 85 -9.81 -14.85 -2.50
CA GLU A 85 -10.84 -13.82 -2.70
C GLU A 85 -11.98 -13.96 -1.69
N LYS A 86 -12.52 -15.16 -1.53
CA LYS A 86 -13.57 -15.47 -0.54
C LYS A 86 -13.12 -15.19 0.89
N SER A 87 -11.88 -15.53 1.24
CA SER A 87 -11.33 -15.30 2.58
C SER A 87 -11.23 -13.79 2.88
N VAL A 88 -10.74 -12.99 1.93
CA VAL A 88 -10.66 -11.53 2.07
C VAL A 88 -12.06 -10.90 2.12
N ALA A 89 -12.96 -11.29 1.23
CA ALA A 89 -14.35 -10.79 1.20
C ALA A 89 -15.08 -11.09 2.53
N SER A 90 -14.94 -12.32 3.04
CA SER A 90 -15.55 -12.73 4.31
C SER A 90 -14.99 -11.92 5.49
N HIS A 91 -13.68 -11.70 5.56
CA HIS A 91 -13.06 -10.90 6.61
C HIS A 91 -13.49 -9.44 6.55
N ALA A 92 -13.52 -8.86 5.35
CA ALA A 92 -13.96 -7.48 5.13
C ALA A 92 -15.49 -7.31 5.23
N LYS A 93 -16.27 -8.39 5.29
CA LYS A 93 -17.74 -8.37 5.18
C LYS A 93 -18.23 -7.73 3.87
N ALA A 94 -17.49 -7.87 2.80
CA ALA A 94 -17.87 -7.44 1.45
C ALA A 94 -18.51 -8.59 0.66
N ASN A 95 -19.38 -8.28 -0.31
CA ASN A 95 -20.04 -9.29 -1.13
C ASN A 95 -19.09 -9.95 -2.14
N HIS A 96 -18.11 -9.19 -2.64
CA HIS A 96 -17.18 -9.61 -3.70
C HIS A 96 -15.75 -9.16 -3.39
N ALA A 97 -14.78 -9.95 -3.87
CA ALA A 97 -13.37 -9.59 -3.90
C ALA A 97 -12.75 -10.04 -5.23
N VAL A 98 -11.83 -9.25 -5.76
CA VAL A 98 -11.09 -9.53 -6.99
C VAL A 98 -9.60 -9.42 -6.70
N ALA A 99 -8.88 -10.56 -6.74
CA ALA A 99 -7.46 -10.63 -6.48
C ALA A 99 -6.64 -10.39 -7.75
N VAL A 100 -5.58 -9.62 -7.61
CA VAL A 100 -4.62 -9.25 -8.66
C VAL A 100 -3.19 -9.33 -8.13
N HIS A 101 -2.21 -9.28 -9.04
CA HIS A 101 -0.80 -9.45 -8.67
C HIS A 101 -0.19 -8.30 -7.84
N SER A 102 -0.86 -7.15 -7.68
CA SER A 102 -0.41 -6.02 -6.86
C SER A 102 -1.55 -5.06 -6.52
N ALA A 103 -1.42 -4.30 -5.42
CA ALA A 103 -2.39 -3.25 -5.10
C ALA A 103 -2.43 -2.13 -6.16
N THR A 104 -1.32 -1.85 -6.83
CA THR A 104 -1.29 -0.93 -7.97
C THR A 104 -2.22 -1.39 -9.08
N ALA A 105 -2.19 -2.68 -9.40
CA ALA A 105 -3.11 -3.28 -10.36
C ALA A 105 -4.58 -3.22 -9.86
N ALA A 106 -4.81 -3.45 -8.55
CA ALA A 106 -6.14 -3.35 -7.95
C ALA A 106 -6.71 -1.92 -8.04
N LEU A 107 -5.93 -0.90 -7.73
CA LEU A 107 -6.31 0.50 -7.89
C LEU A 107 -6.62 0.85 -9.36
N HIS A 108 -5.81 0.34 -10.29
CA HIS A 108 -6.02 0.59 -11.72
C HIS A 108 -7.32 -0.04 -12.21
N ILE A 109 -7.58 -1.34 -11.92
CA ILE A 109 -8.85 -1.98 -12.34
C ILE A 109 -10.07 -1.40 -11.60
N ALA A 110 -9.89 -0.87 -10.38
CA ALA A 110 -10.95 -0.15 -9.68
C ALA A 110 -11.34 1.15 -10.41
N CYS A 111 -10.34 1.94 -10.86
CA CYS A 111 -10.59 3.10 -11.70
C CYS A 111 -11.27 2.73 -13.01
N LEU A 112 -10.80 1.67 -13.70
CA LEU A 112 -11.41 1.19 -14.95
C LEU A 112 -12.86 0.73 -14.74
N ALA A 113 -13.14 0.02 -13.63
CA ALA A 113 -14.50 -0.46 -13.32
C ALA A 113 -15.48 0.69 -13.04
N LEU A 114 -14.99 1.84 -12.56
CA LEU A 114 -15.73 3.09 -12.41
C LEU A 114 -15.66 3.97 -13.67
N GLU A 115 -15.19 3.41 -14.79
CA GLU A 115 -15.12 4.07 -16.09
C GLU A 115 -14.31 5.37 -16.07
N VAL A 116 -13.27 5.43 -15.23
CA VAL A 116 -12.32 6.55 -15.21
C VAL A 116 -11.52 6.53 -16.50
N GLY A 117 -11.47 7.68 -17.18
CA GLY A 117 -10.82 7.80 -18.48
C GLY A 117 -10.36 9.22 -18.80
N ARG A 118 -10.02 9.42 -20.07
CA ARG A 118 -9.58 10.72 -20.57
C ARG A 118 -10.67 11.78 -20.40
N GLY A 119 -10.29 12.92 -19.82
CA GLY A 119 -11.21 14.02 -19.52
C GLY A 119 -11.79 13.98 -18.11
N ASP A 120 -11.69 12.85 -17.41
CA ASP A 120 -12.09 12.75 -16.01
C ASP A 120 -11.03 13.33 -15.07
N MET A 121 -11.45 13.69 -13.87
CA MET A 121 -10.60 14.13 -12.77
C MET A 121 -10.72 13.15 -11.60
N VAL A 122 -9.60 12.79 -10.99
CA VAL A 122 -9.56 11.98 -9.75
C VAL A 122 -8.85 12.77 -8.67
N TRP A 123 -9.36 12.77 -7.43
CA TRP A 123 -8.69 13.41 -6.30
C TRP A 123 -8.25 12.36 -5.29
N THR A 124 -7.05 12.54 -4.74
CA THR A 124 -6.54 11.74 -3.62
C THR A 124 -5.83 12.65 -2.60
N VAL A 125 -5.02 12.09 -1.71
CA VAL A 125 -4.22 12.84 -0.74
C VAL A 125 -2.76 12.91 -1.18
N PRO A 126 -2.00 13.97 -0.83
CA PRO A 126 -0.58 14.03 -1.13
C PRO A 126 0.24 13.01 -0.34
N THR A 127 -0.18 12.70 0.91
CA THR A 127 0.53 11.77 1.81
C THR A 127 0.09 10.33 1.52
N THR A 128 0.66 9.76 0.46
CA THR A 128 0.41 8.38 0.03
C THR A 128 1.57 7.85 -0.80
N PHE A 129 1.57 6.54 -1.07
CA PHE A 129 2.42 5.97 -2.10
C PHE A 129 1.94 6.41 -3.49
N VAL A 130 2.88 6.60 -4.41
CA VAL A 130 2.57 7.14 -5.75
C VAL A 130 1.53 6.33 -6.54
N ALA A 131 1.35 5.04 -6.24
CA ALA A 131 0.39 4.18 -6.93
C ALA A 131 -1.05 4.70 -6.83
N THR A 132 -1.43 5.31 -5.70
CA THR A 132 -2.77 5.86 -5.48
C THR A 132 -3.10 7.00 -6.45
N ALA A 133 -2.10 7.80 -6.81
CA ALA A 133 -2.27 8.87 -7.80
C ALA A 133 -2.03 8.37 -9.23
N ASN A 134 -1.09 7.43 -9.42
CA ASN A 134 -0.75 6.90 -10.74
C ASN A 134 -1.92 6.14 -11.40
N CYS A 135 -2.78 5.49 -10.62
CA CYS A 135 -3.90 4.70 -11.18
C CYS A 135 -4.85 5.55 -12.04
N ALA A 136 -5.10 6.81 -11.67
CA ALA A 136 -5.85 7.75 -12.48
C ALA A 136 -5.14 8.08 -13.80
N ILE A 137 -3.82 8.31 -13.73
CA ILE A 137 -3.00 8.65 -14.88
C ILE A 137 -2.90 7.47 -15.86
N TYR A 138 -2.87 6.22 -15.36
CA TYR A 138 -2.91 5.02 -16.20
C TYR A 138 -4.19 4.94 -17.02
N CYS A 139 -5.31 5.43 -16.48
CA CYS A 139 -6.57 5.54 -17.20
C CYS A 139 -6.64 6.75 -18.16
N GLY A 140 -5.60 7.60 -18.19
CA GLY A 140 -5.59 8.84 -18.98
C GLY A 140 -6.34 10.01 -18.34
N ALA A 141 -6.76 9.88 -17.09
CA ALA A 141 -7.43 10.93 -16.32
C ALA A 141 -6.43 11.94 -15.73
N GLU A 142 -6.96 13.08 -15.33
CA GLU A 142 -6.24 14.08 -14.57
C GLU A 142 -6.28 13.74 -13.07
N ILE A 143 -5.27 14.23 -12.34
CA ILE A 143 -5.16 14.01 -10.89
C ILE A 143 -5.07 15.34 -10.16
N ASP A 144 -5.69 15.44 -8.98
CA ASP A 144 -5.48 16.52 -8.03
C ASP A 144 -5.52 15.96 -6.59
N PHE A 145 -5.21 16.80 -5.61
CA PHE A 145 -5.06 16.36 -4.24
C PHE A 145 -5.93 17.19 -3.29
N VAL A 146 -6.35 16.55 -2.20
CA VAL A 146 -6.98 17.17 -1.02
C VAL A 146 -6.00 17.05 0.13
N ASP A 147 -5.77 18.13 0.88
CA ASP A 147 -4.82 18.10 1.99
C ASP A 147 -5.31 17.16 3.11
N ILE A 148 -4.38 16.71 3.93
CA ILE A 148 -4.66 15.80 5.03
C ILE A 148 -5.12 16.53 6.28
N ASP A 149 -5.85 15.83 7.13
CA ASP A 149 -6.09 16.22 8.51
C ASP A 149 -4.77 16.22 9.29
N PRO A 150 -4.43 17.30 10.04
CA PRO A 150 -3.15 17.43 10.73
C PRO A 150 -2.98 16.49 11.93
N VAL A 151 -4.06 15.81 12.35
CA VAL A 151 -4.09 14.89 13.50
C VAL A 151 -4.18 13.44 13.04
N ARG A 152 -5.08 13.14 12.11
CA ARG A 152 -5.32 11.78 11.59
C ARG A 152 -4.40 11.41 10.44
N TYR A 153 -3.86 12.42 9.73
CA TYR A 153 -2.99 12.31 8.54
C TYR A 153 -3.65 11.63 7.32
N THR A 154 -4.95 11.47 7.35
CA THR A 154 -5.80 10.99 6.25
C THR A 154 -6.49 12.16 5.57
N MET A 155 -7.26 11.94 4.48
CA MET A 155 -7.99 13.01 3.79
C MET A 155 -8.84 13.82 4.78
N CYS A 156 -8.66 15.14 4.79
CA CYS A 156 -9.42 16.06 5.63
C CYS A 156 -10.82 16.31 5.01
N PRO A 157 -11.94 15.95 5.69
CA PRO A 157 -13.27 16.19 5.16
C PRO A 157 -13.58 17.67 4.92
N GLU A 158 -13.09 18.56 5.80
CA GLU A 158 -13.27 20.00 5.66
C GLU A 158 -12.54 20.54 4.43
N ALA A 159 -11.27 20.12 4.22
CA ALA A 159 -10.50 20.50 3.04
C ALA A 159 -11.14 19.95 1.75
N LEU A 160 -11.73 18.76 1.80
CA LEU A 160 -12.49 18.18 0.69
C LEU A 160 -13.70 19.06 0.34
N ARG A 161 -14.50 19.43 1.35
CA ARG A 161 -15.69 20.29 1.15
C ARG A 161 -15.30 21.63 0.56
N GLU A 162 -14.35 22.33 1.17
CA GLU A 162 -13.90 23.62 0.71
C GLU A 162 -13.35 23.59 -0.72
N LYS A 163 -12.67 22.51 -1.09
CA LYS A 163 -12.15 22.35 -2.44
C LYS A 163 -13.27 22.10 -3.45
N LEU A 164 -14.28 21.29 -3.10
CA LEU A 164 -15.45 21.03 -3.94
C LEU A 164 -16.26 22.31 -4.22
N GLU A 165 -16.42 23.17 -3.21
CA GLU A 165 -17.13 24.45 -3.34
C GLU A 165 -16.43 25.44 -4.28
N LYS A 166 -15.11 25.33 -4.43
CA LYS A 166 -14.27 26.27 -5.21
C LYS A 166 -13.87 25.78 -6.58
N THR A 167 -14.04 24.46 -6.84
CA THR A 167 -13.55 23.87 -8.10
C THR A 167 -14.49 24.14 -9.27
N ALA A 168 -13.92 24.40 -10.44
CA ALA A 168 -14.68 24.45 -11.69
C ALA A 168 -14.91 23.07 -12.31
N LYS A 169 -14.14 22.03 -11.88
CA LYS A 169 -14.22 20.68 -12.42
C LYS A 169 -14.28 19.69 -11.26
N LEU A 170 -15.45 19.08 -11.08
CA LEU A 170 -15.65 18.05 -10.05
C LEU A 170 -14.83 16.77 -10.38
N PRO A 171 -14.31 16.08 -9.36
CA PRO A 171 -13.74 14.75 -9.57
C PRO A 171 -14.85 13.73 -9.84
N LYS A 172 -14.59 12.79 -10.73
CA LYS A 172 -15.44 11.61 -10.93
C LYS A 172 -15.27 10.62 -9.78
N VAL A 173 -14.02 10.52 -9.27
CA VAL A 173 -13.64 9.62 -8.18
C VAL A 173 -12.76 10.35 -7.18
N ILE A 174 -12.99 10.10 -5.90
CA ILE A 174 -12.04 10.41 -4.84
C ILE A 174 -11.44 9.12 -4.28
N ILE A 175 -10.15 9.18 -3.89
CA ILE A 175 -9.42 8.05 -3.32
C ILE A 175 -8.85 8.46 -1.96
N PRO A 176 -9.64 8.39 -0.87
CA PRO A 176 -9.11 8.52 0.48
C PRO A 176 -8.16 7.36 0.80
N VAL A 177 -7.08 7.67 1.52
CA VAL A 177 -6.05 6.71 1.91
C VAL A 177 -6.10 6.47 3.41
N HIS A 178 -6.15 5.21 3.81
CA HIS A 178 -6.10 4.77 5.21
C HIS A 178 -4.65 4.63 5.64
N LEU A 179 -4.07 5.70 6.18
CA LEU A 179 -2.64 5.74 6.48
C LEU A 179 -2.28 4.98 7.76
N CYS A 180 -1.15 4.27 7.76
CA CYS A 180 -0.54 3.58 8.91
C CYS A 180 -1.40 2.49 9.57
N GLY A 181 -2.53 2.14 9.00
CA GLY A 181 -3.47 1.16 9.56
C GLY A 181 -4.72 1.78 10.17
N GLN A 182 -4.87 3.11 10.13
CA GLN A 182 -6.05 3.84 10.60
C GLN A 182 -6.92 4.30 9.43
N SER A 183 -8.23 4.05 9.52
CA SER A 183 -9.21 4.53 8.54
C SER A 183 -9.25 6.06 8.47
N ALA A 184 -9.47 6.61 7.29
CA ALA A 184 -9.98 7.95 7.12
C ALA A 184 -11.41 8.07 7.73
N ASP A 185 -11.88 9.29 7.93
CA ASP A 185 -13.28 9.52 8.32
C ASP A 185 -14.22 9.27 7.13
N MET A 186 -14.42 7.96 6.86
CA MET A 186 -15.16 7.54 5.67
C MET A 186 -16.62 7.99 5.68
N LYS A 187 -17.22 8.13 6.85
CA LYS A 187 -18.61 8.61 6.98
C LYS A 187 -18.73 10.06 6.53
N ALA A 188 -17.88 10.93 7.05
CA ALA A 188 -17.88 12.35 6.66
C ALA A 188 -17.54 12.52 5.17
N ILE A 189 -16.54 11.78 4.68
CA ILE A 189 -16.15 11.81 3.26
C ILE A 189 -17.28 11.31 2.36
N HIS A 190 -17.96 10.23 2.75
CA HIS A 190 -19.09 9.66 1.99
C HIS A 190 -20.25 10.67 1.86
N VAL A 191 -20.67 11.28 2.98
CA VAL A 191 -21.75 12.28 2.97
C VAL A 191 -21.41 13.47 2.05
N ILE A 192 -20.15 13.91 2.06
CA ILE A 192 -19.71 14.99 1.15
C ILE A 192 -19.75 14.50 -0.31
N ALA A 193 -19.18 13.33 -0.60
CA ALA A 193 -19.12 12.79 -1.96
C ALA A 193 -20.51 12.53 -2.56
N GLU A 194 -21.43 12.00 -1.76
CA GLU A 194 -22.82 11.71 -2.17
C GLU A 194 -23.55 12.99 -2.62
N ASN A 195 -23.36 14.12 -1.94
CA ASN A 195 -23.97 15.40 -2.32
C ASN A 195 -23.55 15.91 -3.70
N TYR A 196 -22.40 15.45 -4.20
CA TYR A 196 -21.87 15.83 -5.51
C TYR A 196 -21.91 14.68 -6.55
N GLY A 197 -22.44 13.52 -6.19
CA GLY A 197 -22.48 12.34 -7.06
C GLY A 197 -21.10 11.74 -7.38
N ILE A 198 -20.13 11.92 -6.47
CA ILE A 198 -18.75 11.48 -6.64
C ILE A 198 -18.57 10.05 -6.13
N ARG A 199 -17.87 9.21 -6.91
CA ARG A 199 -17.57 7.82 -6.54
C ARG A 199 -16.34 7.75 -5.62
N ILE A 200 -16.27 6.69 -4.80
CA ILE A 200 -15.21 6.53 -3.80
C ILE A 200 -14.49 5.20 -3.98
N ILE A 201 -13.15 5.24 -4.07
CA ILE A 201 -12.27 4.10 -3.91
C ILE A 201 -11.48 4.29 -2.60
N GLU A 202 -11.59 3.37 -1.64
CA GLU A 202 -10.72 3.37 -0.46
C GLU A 202 -9.36 2.75 -0.82
N ASP A 203 -8.28 3.50 -0.67
CA ASP A 203 -6.95 2.89 -0.63
C ASP A 203 -6.67 2.39 0.79
N ALA A 204 -7.08 1.15 1.04
CA ALA A 204 -6.92 0.45 2.30
C ALA A 204 -5.65 -0.40 2.34
N SER A 205 -4.63 -0.06 1.53
CA SER A 205 -3.36 -0.81 1.42
C SER A 205 -2.63 -1.02 2.75
N HIS A 206 -2.96 -0.25 3.78
CA HIS A 206 -2.40 -0.36 5.14
C HIS A 206 -3.38 -0.94 6.16
N CYS A 207 -4.62 -1.30 5.78
CA CYS A 207 -5.70 -1.44 6.75
C CYS A 207 -6.40 -2.81 6.76
N ILE A 208 -5.80 -3.86 6.17
CA ILE A 208 -6.36 -5.20 6.39
C ILE A 208 -6.38 -5.51 7.90
N GLY A 209 -7.53 -5.93 8.43
CA GLY A 209 -7.75 -6.19 9.85
C GLY A 209 -8.02 -4.95 10.72
N ALA A 210 -8.14 -3.75 10.13
CA ALA A 210 -8.63 -2.56 10.82
C ALA A 210 -10.16 -2.49 10.81
N SER A 211 -10.75 -1.66 11.70
CA SER A 211 -12.18 -1.37 11.68
C SER A 211 -12.46 0.13 11.82
N PHE A 212 -13.63 0.55 11.30
CA PHE A 212 -14.20 1.88 11.42
C PHE A 212 -15.66 1.78 11.84
N GLU A 213 -16.08 2.54 12.88
CA GLU A 213 -17.42 2.44 13.49
C GLU A 213 -17.83 0.98 13.82
N GLY A 214 -16.89 0.15 14.28
CA GLY A 214 -17.12 -1.25 14.67
C GLY A 214 -17.22 -2.24 13.51
N GLU A 215 -17.15 -1.78 12.25
CA GLU A 215 -17.18 -2.64 11.07
C GLU A 215 -15.79 -2.75 10.40
N PRO A 216 -15.44 -3.89 9.79
CA PRO A 216 -14.16 -4.05 9.12
C PRO A 216 -13.98 -3.03 8.00
N VAL A 217 -12.76 -2.47 7.88
CA VAL A 217 -12.36 -1.70 6.70
C VAL A 217 -12.43 -2.61 5.47
N GLY A 218 -12.91 -2.06 4.34
CA GLY A 218 -13.10 -2.79 3.10
C GLY A 218 -14.48 -3.42 2.93
N ASN A 219 -15.42 -3.18 3.89
CA ASN A 219 -16.82 -3.60 3.77
C ASN A 219 -17.61 -2.80 2.74
N CYS A 220 -17.02 -1.74 2.18
CA CYS A 220 -17.61 -0.87 1.18
C CYS A 220 -18.99 -0.29 1.60
N ARG A 221 -19.15 0.02 2.91
CA ARG A 221 -20.35 0.70 3.42
C ARG A 221 -20.39 2.16 2.97
N TYR A 222 -19.22 2.78 2.87
CA TYR A 222 -19.03 4.21 2.57
C TYR A 222 -18.29 4.44 1.25
N SER A 223 -18.09 3.39 0.46
CA SER A 223 -17.35 3.45 -0.80
C SER A 223 -17.91 2.49 -1.83
N ASP A 224 -17.47 2.62 -3.06
CA ASP A 224 -17.80 1.70 -4.16
C ASP A 224 -16.86 0.50 -4.18
N ILE A 225 -15.58 0.75 -3.93
CA ILE A 225 -14.50 -0.24 -3.96
C ILE A 225 -13.50 0.09 -2.85
N ALA A 226 -12.94 -0.94 -2.19
CA ALA A 226 -11.78 -0.78 -1.32
C ALA A 226 -10.64 -1.69 -1.78
N VAL A 227 -9.39 -1.21 -1.69
CA VAL A 227 -8.20 -1.89 -2.19
C VAL A 227 -7.24 -2.21 -1.06
N PHE A 228 -6.85 -3.48 -0.95
CA PHE A 228 -5.84 -3.98 -0.02
C PHE A 228 -4.54 -4.34 -0.72
N SER A 229 -3.42 -4.18 -0.02
CA SER A 229 -2.08 -4.57 -0.46
C SER A 229 -1.53 -5.72 0.36
N PHE A 230 -0.89 -6.67 -0.32
CA PHE A 230 -0.24 -7.83 0.27
C PHE A 230 1.26 -7.90 -0.08
N HIS A 231 1.88 -6.72 -0.31
CA HIS A 231 3.34 -6.58 -0.43
C HIS A 231 4.04 -7.06 0.85
N PRO A 232 5.31 -7.52 0.83
CA PRO A 232 6.01 -8.12 1.98
C PRO A 232 6.02 -7.29 3.27
N VAL A 233 6.06 -5.96 3.17
CA VAL A 233 6.05 -5.07 4.35
C VAL A 233 4.68 -4.93 5.01
N LYS A 234 3.61 -5.40 4.36
CA LYS A 234 2.23 -5.25 4.87
C LYS A 234 1.97 -6.18 6.06
N ILE A 235 0.79 -6.06 6.65
CA ILE A 235 0.36 -6.80 7.85
C ILE A 235 0.44 -8.31 7.62
N ILE A 236 -0.01 -8.75 6.44
CA ILE A 236 0.16 -10.09 5.88
C ILE A 236 0.58 -9.95 4.41
N THR A 237 1.15 -11.01 3.84
CA THR A 237 1.75 -10.94 2.50
C THR A 237 1.37 -12.09 1.59
N THR A 238 1.40 -11.84 0.29
CA THR A 238 1.38 -12.82 -0.80
C THR A 238 2.67 -12.77 -1.63
N ALA A 239 3.78 -12.27 -1.08
CA ALA A 239 4.97 -11.77 -1.75
C ALA A 239 4.66 -10.49 -2.55
N GLU A 240 3.93 -10.55 -3.62
CA GLU A 240 3.23 -9.47 -4.30
C GLU A 240 1.75 -9.81 -4.39
N GLY A 241 0.87 -8.83 -4.22
CA GLY A 241 -0.57 -9.02 -4.37
C GLY A 241 -1.40 -7.80 -4.00
N GLY A 242 -2.60 -7.77 -4.54
CA GLY A 242 -3.64 -6.81 -4.21
C GLY A 242 -5.02 -7.46 -4.30
N VAL A 243 -5.97 -6.94 -3.55
CA VAL A 243 -7.37 -7.34 -3.64
C VAL A 243 -8.24 -6.10 -3.62
N ALA A 244 -9.18 -6.03 -4.55
CA ALA A 244 -10.26 -5.04 -4.54
C ALA A 244 -11.54 -5.70 -4.03
N THR A 245 -12.19 -5.10 -3.01
CA THR A 245 -13.51 -5.54 -2.51
C THR A 245 -14.60 -4.58 -2.98
N THR A 246 -15.82 -5.09 -3.14
CA THR A 246 -17.00 -4.30 -3.49
C THR A 246 -18.30 -5.03 -3.13
N ASN A 247 -19.39 -4.28 -2.96
CA ASN A 247 -20.72 -4.85 -2.80
C ASN A 247 -21.51 -4.92 -4.12
N SER A 248 -20.96 -4.35 -5.21
CA SER A 248 -21.58 -4.35 -6.53
C SER A 248 -21.10 -5.51 -7.39
N ALA A 249 -22.00 -6.41 -7.77
CA ALA A 249 -21.71 -7.50 -8.71
C ALA A 249 -21.19 -6.96 -10.05
N LYS A 250 -21.73 -5.82 -10.53
CA LYS A 250 -21.29 -5.18 -11.79
C LYS A 250 -19.86 -4.68 -11.71
N LEU A 251 -19.46 -4.04 -10.60
CA LEU A 251 -18.08 -3.58 -10.41
C LEU A 251 -17.10 -4.77 -10.29
N SER A 252 -17.50 -5.83 -9.56
CA SER A 252 -16.74 -7.06 -9.47
C SER A 252 -16.51 -7.71 -10.84
N GLN A 253 -17.54 -7.78 -11.66
CA GLN A 253 -17.48 -8.30 -13.04
C GLN A 253 -16.54 -7.46 -13.91
N ASN A 254 -16.68 -6.12 -13.88
CA ASN A 254 -15.84 -5.21 -14.66
C ASN A 254 -14.36 -5.32 -14.23
N MET A 255 -14.08 -5.39 -12.92
CA MET A 255 -12.70 -5.62 -12.41
C MET A 255 -12.14 -6.97 -12.85
N SER A 256 -12.96 -8.03 -12.83
CA SER A 256 -12.54 -9.38 -13.25
C SER A 256 -12.21 -9.44 -14.75
N LEU A 257 -12.96 -8.76 -15.58
CA LEU A 257 -12.68 -8.60 -17.01
C LEU A 257 -11.38 -7.81 -17.22
N ALA A 258 -11.26 -6.64 -16.57
CA ALA A 258 -10.06 -5.81 -16.67
C ALA A 258 -8.80 -6.55 -16.21
N ARG A 259 -8.88 -7.39 -15.16
CA ARG A 259 -7.79 -8.25 -14.68
C ARG A 259 -7.32 -9.28 -15.71
N SER A 260 -8.21 -9.76 -16.59
CA SER A 260 -8.01 -10.96 -17.42
C SER A 260 -8.27 -10.67 -18.91
N HIS A 261 -7.54 -9.69 -19.47
CA HIS A 261 -7.57 -9.32 -20.89
C HIS A 261 -8.93 -8.85 -21.43
N GLY A 262 -9.95 -8.64 -20.59
CA GLY A 262 -11.33 -8.37 -21.03
C GLY A 262 -12.00 -9.56 -21.71
N VAL A 263 -11.50 -10.76 -21.47
CA VAL A 263 -11.96 -12.01 -22.07
C VAL A 263 -13.00 -12.69 -21.18
N THR A 264 -14.08 -13.20 -21.80
CA THR A 264 -15.10 -14.02 -21.15
C THR A 264 -15.33 -15.33 -21.88
N ARG A 265 -15.75 -16.35 -21.14
CA ARG A 265 -16.37 -17.61 -21.64
C ARG A 265 -17.78 -17.79 -21.11
N ASP A 266 -18.26 -16.82 -20.34
CA ASP A 266 -19.63 -16.83 -19.81
C ASP A 266 -20.61 -16.50 -20.94
N PRO A 267 -21.51 -17.42 -21.32
CA PRO A 267 -22.48 -17.18 -22.37
C PRO A 267 -23.39 -15.97 -22.13
N ALA A 268 -23.62 -15.61 -20.84
CA ALA A 268 -24.43 -14.46 -20.48
C ALA A 268 -23.74 -13.10 -20.76
N LEU A 269 -22.42 -13.12 -21.02
CA LEU A 269 -21.61 -11.94 -21.30
C LEU A 269 -21.12 -11.89 -22.76
N MET A 270 -21.22 -12.99 -23.51
CA MET A 270 -20.85 -13.05 -24.91
C MET A 270 -21.81 -12.24 -25.75
N GLU A 271 -21.28 -11.60 -26.79
CA GLU A 271 -22.08 -10.81 -27.78
C GLU A 271 -22.53 -11.66 -28.97
N ASN A 272 -21.87 -12.81 -29.22
CA ASN A 272 -22.15 -13.71 -30.33
C ASN A 272 -22.44 -15.13 -29.85
N ASP A 273 -23.06 -15.92 -30.70
CA ASP A 273 -23.27 -17.34 -30.49
C ASP A 273 -21.93 -18.09 -30.42
N SER A 274 -21.87 -19.10 -29.57
CA SER A 274 -20.64 -19.89 -29.43
C SER A 274 -20.34 -20.74 -30.67
N PHE A 275 -19.11 -20.63 -31.17
CA PHE A 275 -18.60 -21.47 -32.27
C PHE A 275 -18.13 -22.86 -31.81
N GLY A 276 -18.15 -23.16 -30.48
CA GLY A 276 -17.75 -24.44 -29.93
C GLY A 276 -17.09 -24.32 -28.55
N PRO A 277 -16.68 -25.45 -27.94
CA PRO A 277 -16.14 -25.48 -26.55
C PRO A 277 -14.87 -24.66 -26.32
N TRP A 278 -14.17 -24.31 -27.37
CA TRP A 278 -12.96 -23.46 -27.34
C TRP A 278 -13.26 -21.98 -27.43
N HIS A 279 -14.52 -21.59 -27.72
CA HIS A 279 -14.88 -20.20 -27.95
C HIS A 279 -14.73 -19.35 -26.68
N TYR A 280 -14.23 -18.18 -26.86
CA TYR A 280 -14.22 -17.08 -25.88
C TYR A 280 -14.32 -15.77 -26.64
N GLU A 281 -14.73 -14.72 -25.97
CA GLU A 281 -14.79 -13.37 -26.54
C GLU A 281 -14.01 -12.38 -25.71
N GLN A 282 -13.31 -11.47 -26.39
CA GLN A 282 -12.78 -10.25 -25.77
C GLN A 282 -13.82 -9.15 -25.95
N ILE A 283 -14.57 -8.86 -24.88
CA ILE A 283 -15.68 -7.89 -24.89
C ILE A 283 -15.25 -6.50 -24.41
N THR A 284 -14.05 -6.35 -23.88
CA THR A 284 -13.46 -5.08 -23.49
C THR A 284 -11.95 -5.16 -23.50
N LEU A 285 -11.26 -4.00 -23.39
CA LEU A 285 -9.82 -4.00 -23.17
C LEU A 285 -9.51 -4.38 -21.71
N GLY A 286 -8.64 -5.36 -21.53
CA GLY A 286 -8.15 -5.78 -20.22
C GLY A 286 -6.65 -6.02 -20.20
N TYR A 287 -6.14 -6.40 -19.04
CA TYR A 287 -4.72 -6.55 -18.73
C TYR A 287 -4.40 -7.96 -18.25
N ASN A 288 -3.14 -8.32 -18.17
CA ASN A 288 -2.72 -9.54 -17.50
C ASN A 288 -2.32 -9.23 -16.05
N TYR A 289 -3.32 -9.00 -15.19
CA TYR A 289 -3.13 -8.64 -13.78
C TYR A 289 -3.48 -9.78 -12.83
N ARG A 290 -3.63 -11.00 -13.35
CA ARG A 290 -3.98 -12.18 -12.55
C ARG A 290 -2.93 -12.47 -11.48
N MET A 291 -3.40 -12.77 -10.28
CA MET A 291 -2.61 -13.38 -9.21
C MET A 291 -2.32 -14.85 -9.56
N THR A 292 -1.15 -15.35 -9.18
CA THR A 292 -0.81 -16.77 -9.30
C THR A 292 -1.42 -17.59 -8.16
N GLU A 293 -1.55 -18.90 -8.36
CA GLU A 293 -1.99 -19.83 -7.31
C GLU A 293 -1.03 -19.86 -6.12
N LEU A 294 0.28 -19.71 -6.36
CA LEU A 294 1.31 -19.62 -5.33
C LEU A 294 1.08 -18.44 -4.38
N GLN A 295 0.82 -17.27 -4.95
CA GLN A 295 0.53 -16.05 -4.20
C GLN A 295 -0.79 -16.20 -3.41
N ALA A 296 -1.82 -16.75 -4.04
CA ALA A 296 -3.13 -16.95 -3.41
C ALA A 296 -3.08 -17.96 -2.27
N ALA A 297 -2.33 -19.05 -2.41
CA ALA A 297 -2.14 -20.05 -1.35
C ALA A 297 -1.42 -19.46 -0.14
N LEU A 298 -0.34 -18.70 -0.37
CA LEU A 298 0.34 -17.95 0.68
C LEU A 298 -0.63 -17.01 1.39
N GLY A 299 -1.39 -16.21 0.63
CA GLY A 299 -2.38 -15.27 1.17
C GLY A 299 -3.45 -15.95 2.00
N SER A 300 -3.99 -17.08 1.53
CA SER A 300 -4.99 -17.87 2.25
C SER A 300 -4.45 -18.44 3.56
N SER A 301 -3.18 -18.86 3.60
CA SER A 301 -2.51 -19.29 4.82
C SER A 301 -2.32 -18.11 5.80
N GLN A 302 -1.84 -16.99 5.32
CA GLN A 302 -1.64 -15.76 6.10
C GLN A 302 -2.96 -15.22 6.70
N MET A 303 -4.06 -15.24 5.92
CA MET A 303 -5.39 -14.80 6.40
C MET A 303 -5.87 -15.55 7.65
N LYS A 304 -5.56 -16.84 7.77
CA LYS A 304 -5.95 -17.66 8.94
C LYS A 304 -5.40 -17.15 10.28
N ARG A 305 -4.35 -16.35 10.24
CA ARG A 305 -3.71 -15.80 11.44
C ARG A 305 -3.73 -14.27 11.50
N LEU A 306 -4.50 -13.61 10.63
CA LEU A 306 -4.57 -12.15 10.54
C LEU A 306 -4.90 -11.51 11.90
N ASP A 307 -5.91 -11.96 12.61
CA ASP A 307 -6.31 -11.42 13.91
C ASP A 307 -5.16 -11.52 14.93
N LYS A 308 -4.43 -12.63 14.96
CA LYS A 308 -3.26 -12.81 15.81
C LYS A 308 -2.16 -11.81 15.47
N VAL A 309 -1.94 -11.54 14.18
CA VAL A 309 -0.94 -10.56 13.71
C VAL A 309 -1.33 -9.16 14.11
N VAL A 310 -2.59 -8.76 13.90
CA VAL A 310 -3.12 -7.44 14.28
C VAL A 310 -3.05 -7.25 15.80
N GLN A 311 -3.48 -8.25 16.57
CA GLN A 311 -3.42 -8.19 18.05
C GLN A 311 -1.99 -8.04 18.56
N ARG A 312 -1.01 -8.73 17.97
CA ARG A 312 0.41 -8.58 18.31
C ARG A 312 0.91 -7.18 18.00
N ARG A 313 0.59 -6.61 16.82
CA ARG A 313 0.95 -5.23 16.43
C ARG A 313 0.34 -4.20 17.37
N PHE A 314 -0.92 -4.40 17.78
CA PHE A 314 -1.57 -3.57 18.78
C PHE A 314 -0.82 -3.59 20.13
N GLY A 315 -0.42 -4.77 20.61
CA GLY A 315 0.38 -4.88 21.84
C GLY A 315 1.71 -4.16 21.77
N LEU A 316 2.41 -4.27 20.62
CA LEU A 316 3.69 -3.56 20.38
C LEU A 316 3.48 -2.04 20.31
N ALA A 317 2.43 -1.57 19.65
CA ALA A 317 2.10 -0.14 19.59
C ALA A 317 1.81 0.43 20.98
N LYS A 318 0.96 -0.24 21.77
CA LYS A 318 0.69 0.13 23.17
C LYS A 318 1.93 0.15 24.03
N ARG A 319 2.91 -0.71 23.76
CA ARG A 319 4.19 -0.69 24.46
C ARG A 319 5.00 0.57 24.08
N TYR A 320 5.04 0.92 22.79
CA TYR A 320 5.66 2.18 22.35
C TYR A 320 5.00 3.39 22.98
N ASP A 321 3.65 3.47 23.02
CA ASP A 321 2.94 4.59 23.65
C ASP A 321 3.44 4.85 25.06
N ARG A 322 3.59 3.78 25.89
CA ARG A 322 4.08 3.89 27.27
C ARG A 322 5.56 4.27 27.38
N MET A 323 6.41 3.75 26.47
CA MET A 323 7.85 3.96 26.54
C MET A 323 8.30 5.31 25.99
N LEU A 324 7.50 5.90 25.11
CA LEU A 324 7.75 7.19 24.46
C LEU A 324 7.09 8.36 25.20
N ASP A 325 6.28 8.06 26.22
CA ASP A 325 5.60 9.08 27.00
C ASP A 325 6.63 10.04 27.67
N GLY A 326 6.33 11.34 27.64
CA GLY A 326 7.18 12.40 28.16
C GLY A 326 8.40 12.76 27.30
N LEU A 327 8.61 12.12 26.13
CA LEU A 327 9.66 12.54 25.20
C LEU A 327 9.21 13.72 24.32
N PRO A 328 10.14 14.56 23.82
CA PRO A 328 9.81 15.71 22.95
C PRO A 328 9.47 15.26 21.53
N LEU A 329 8.45 14.42 21.39
CA LEU A 329 7.90 13.91 20.13
C LEU A 329 6.38 13.72 20.25
N LYS A 330 5.70 13.53 19.11
CA LYS A 330 4.28 13.17 19.08
C LYS A 330 4.13 11.71 18.64
N THR A 331 3.38 10.94 19.41
CA THR A 331 2.98 9.56 19.07
C THR A 331 1.73 9.55 18.20
N PRO A 332 1.41 8.45 17.49
CA PRO A 332 0.20 8.34 16.69
C PRO A 332 -1.06 8.46 17.54
N ILE A 333 -2.02 9.26 17.08
CA ILE A 333 -3.33 9.40 17.72
C ILE A 333 -4.31 8.43 17.07
N GLN A 334 -5.00 7.63 17.89
CA GLN A 334 -6.10 6.79 17.44
C GLN A 334 -7.42 7.52 17.56
N SER A 335 -8.19 7.60 16.47
CA SER A 335 -9.57 8.09 16.52
C SER A 335 -10.46 7.11 17.28
N ILE A 336 -11.45 7.62 18.02
CA ILE A 336 -12.30 6.83 18.89
C ILE A 336 -13.15 5.80 18.14
N ASP A 337 -13.48 6.09 16.91
CA ASP A 337 -14.29 5.30 15.98
C ASP A 337 -13.47 4.30 15.13
N THR A 338 -12.15 4.25 15.34
CA THR A 338 -11.24 3.40 14.56
C THR A 338 -10.46 2.44 15.46
N ILE A 339 -10.36 1.18 15.04
CA ILE A 339 -9.36 0.24 15.56
C ILE A 339 -8.33 0.03 14.47
N SER A 340 -7.12 0.54 14.70
CA SER A 340 -6.02 0.43 13.74
C SER A 340 -5.46 -0.99 13.67
N SER A 341 -5.14 -1.44 12.48
CA SER A 341 -4.33 -2.67 12.27
C SER A 341 -2.83 -2.44 12.49
N TRP A 342 -2.42 -1.21 12.78
CA TRP A 342 -1.04 -0.84 13.11
C TRP A 342 -0.03 -1.32 12.07
N HIS A 343 -0.25 -0.96 10.80
CA HIS A 343 0.72 -1.25 9.75
C HIS A 343 2.06 -0.55 10.01
N LEU A 344 2.02 0.71 10.44
CA LEU A 344 3.18 1.51 10.80
C LEU A 344 2.97 2.17 12.16
N TYR A 345 4.07 2.41 12.87
CA TYR A 345 4.11 3.28 14.03
C TYR A 345 4.95 4.51 13.68
N VAL A 346 4.32 5.66 13.56
CA VAL A 346 4.96 6.90 13.10
C VAL A 346 5.06 7.87 14.26
N VAL A 347 6.29 8.22 14.63
CA VAL A 347 6.55 9.33 15.57
C VAL A 347 6.77 10.62 14.78
N ARG A 348 6.43 11.77 15.36
CA ARG A 348 6.74 13.08 14.79
C ARG A 348 7.67 13.82 15.74
N VAL A 349 8.83 14.20 15.25
CA VAL A 349 9.83 15.03 15.93
C VAL A 349 9.79 16.45 15.38
N SER A 350 10.50 17.40 15.98
CA SER A 350 10.56 18.74 15.38
C SER A 350 11.20 18.69 13.99
N ALA A 351 10.78 19.56 13.08
CA ALA A 351 11.31 19.60 11.71
C ALA A 351 12.83 19.87 11.68
N GLU A 352 13.34 20.62 12.67
CA GLU A 352 14.76 20.93 12.82
C GLU A 352 15.59 19.69 13.19
N GLN A 353 15.01 18.79 13.98
CA GLN A 353 15.69 17.57 14.46
C GLN A 353 15.42 16.35 13.56
N HIS A 354 14.42 16.42 12.66
CA HIS A 354 13.98 15.27 11.88
C HIS A 354 15.13 14.55 11.16
N ARG A 355 15.97 15.29 10.46
CA ARG A 355 17.07 14.70 9.69
C ARG A 355 18.13 14.09 10.62
N SER A 356 18.53 14.77 11.67
CA SER A 356 19.56 14.29 12.61
C SER A 356 19.08 13.04 13.37
N VAL A 357 17.82 13.02 13.82
CA VAL A 357 17.21 11.85 14.46
C VAL A 357 17.14 10.67 13.49
N PHE A 358 16.71 10.90 12.25
CA PHE A 358 16.62 9.88 11.22
C PHE A 358 17.99 9.24 10.92
N GLU A 359 19.01 10.07 10.65
CA GLU A 359 20.38 9.63 10.36
C GLU A 359 21.02 8.94 11.58
N PHE A 360 20.76 9.41 12.80
CA PHE A 360 21.24 8.78 14.01
C PHE A 360 20.66 7.36 14.18
N LEU A 361 19.35 7.19 14.04
CA LEU A 361 18.72 5.86 14.13
C LEU A 361 19.30 4.89 13.09
N GLN A 362 19.50 5.34 11.86
CA GLN A 362 20.15 4.53 10.83
C GLN A 362 21.59 4.16 11.20
N SER A 363 22.34 5.08 11.81
CA SER A 363 23.72 4.81 12.29
C SER A 363 23.77 3.77 13.42
N GLN A 364 22.66 3.59 14.15
CA GLN A 364 22.48 2.55 15.16
C GLN A 364 21.96 1.22 14.58
N ASP A 365 22.00 1.04 13.26
CA ASP A 365 21.50 -0.15 12.56
C ASP A 365 19.99 -0.41 12.78
N ILE A 366 19.23 0.69 12.96
CA ILE A 366 17.77 0.71 13.07
C ILE A 366 17.19 1.23 11.76
N GLY A 367 16.40 0.39 11.07
CA GLY A 367 15.67 0.77 9.88
C GLY A 367 14.52 1.73 10.24
N VAL A 368 14.54 2.91 9.64
CA VAL A 368 13.46 3.91 9.74
C VAL A 368 13.11 4.39 8.34
N ASN A 369 11.90 4.91 8.16
CA ASN A 369 11.45 5.40 6.86
C ASN A 369 10.49 6.59 7.02
N LEU A 370 10.28 7.32 5.91
CA LEU A 370 9.24 8.35 5.78
C LEU A 370 8.06 7.80 4.94
N HIS A 371 6.90 7.68 5.52
CA HIS A 371 5.65 7.33 4.84
C HIS A 371 4.65 8.49 4.92
N TYR A 372 4.61 9.38 3.92
CA TYR A 372 5.41 9.39 2.69
C TYR A 372 5.91 10.80 2.36
N MET A 373 6.91 10.89 1.48
CA MET A 373 7.18 12.14 0.79
C MET A 373 5.93 12.50 -0.04
N PRO A 374 5.36 13.70 0.11
CA PRO A 374 4.11 14.06 -0.56
C PRO A 374 4.21 13.92 -2.08
N VAL A 375 3.24 13.26 -2.69
CA VAL A 375 3.24 12.91 -4.11
C VAL A 375 3.35 14.15 -5.00
N HIS A 376 2.69 15.26 -4.65
CA HIS A 376 2.76 16.50 -5.42
C HIS A 376 4.17 17.12 -5.49
N LEU A 377 5.05 16.78 -4.54
CA LEU A 377 6.46 17.22 -4.53
C LEU A 377 7.38 16.32 -5.36
N GLN A 378 6.89 15.19 -5.86
CA GLN A 378 7.68 14.34 -6.74
C GLN A 378 7.92 15.03 -8.10
N PRO A 379 9.11 14.91 -8.70
CA PRO A 379 9.44 15.62 -9.95
C PRO A 379 8.44 15.36 -11.09
N PHE A 380 7.87 14.15 -11.17
CA PHE A 380 6.86 13.84 -12.17
C PHE A 380 5.60 14.69 -12.02
N TYR A 381 5.13 14.89 -10.78
CA TYR A 381 3.94 15.70 -10.48
C TYR A 381 4.23 17.20 -10.55
N GLN A 382 5.44 17.63 -10.18
CA GLN A 382 5.86 19.03 -10.36
C GLN A 382 5.84 19.43 -11.85
N ARG A 383 6.24 18.53 -12.76
CA ARG A 383 6.10 18.77 -14.22
C ARG A 383 4.65 18.86 -14.68
N LYS A 384 3.69 18.33 -13.91
CA LYS A 384 2.25 18.50 -14.14
C LYS A 384 1.67 19.80 -13.57
N GLY A 385 2.49 20.64 -12.94
CA GLY A 385 2.08 21.95 -12.44
C GLY A 385 1.98 22.06 -10.91
N PHE A 386 2.14 20.98 -10.16
CA PHE A 386 2.13 21.04 -8.70
C PHE A 386 3.38 21.76 -8.15
N ARG A 387 3.22 22.42 -6.99
CA ARG A 387 4.26 23.22 -6.37
C ARG A 387 4.29 23.04 -4.85
N PRO A 388 5.45 23.23 -4.20
CA PRO A 388 5.52 23.33 -2.74
C PRO A 388 4.58 24.44 -2.21
N GLY A 389 4.02 24.22 -1.02
CA GLY A 389 3.10 25.13 -0.35
C GLY A 389 1.62 24.91 -0.67
N GLN A 390 1.28 24.05 -1.62
CA GLN A 390 -0.11 23.78 -1.99
C GLN A 390 -0.87 22.92 -0.97
N PHE A 391 -0.16 22.07 -0.23
CA PHE A 391 -0.74 21.13 0.75
C PHE A 391 0.05 21.19 2.06
N PRO A 392 -0.14 22.28 2.85
CA PRO A 392 0.73 22.60 3.99
C PRO A 392 0.73 21.54 5.08
N ASN A 393 -0.40 20.84 5.35
CA ASN A 393 -0.45 19.80 6.36
C ASN A 393 0.33 18.57 5.95
N ALA A 394 0.23 18.13 4.69
CA ALA A 394 1.00 17.02 4.14
C ALA A 394 2.51 17.34 4.12
N GLU A 395 2.88 18.58 3.79
CA GLU A 395 4.28 19.01 3.79
C GLU A 395 4.87 19.13 5.19
N ALA A 396 4.08 19.64 6.16
CA ALA A 396 4.49 19.66 7.57
C ALA A 396 4.65 18.26 8.14
N TYR A 397 3.70 17.35 7.86
CA TYR A 397 3.81 15.95 8.26
C TYR A 397 5.10 15.32 7.74
N ALA A 398 5.44 15.50 6.47
CA ALA A 398 6.63 14.90 5.88
C ALA A 398 7.96 15.43 6.47
N LYS A 399 7.97 16.65 6.98
CA LYS A 399 9.14 17.24 7.64
C LYS A 399 9.37 16.73 9.07
N GLU A 400 8.38 16.04 9.66
CA GLU A 400 8.39 15.63 11.06
C GLU A 400 8.28 14.12 11.26
N ALA A 401 7.72 13.39 10.30
CA ALA A 401 7.31 12.00 10.45
C ALA A 401 8.46 11.00 10.26
N ILE A 402 8.63 10.09 11.21
CA ILE A 402 9.57 8.97 11.15
C ILE A 402 8.81 7.69 11.50
N SER A 403 8.73 6.76 10.57
CA SER A 403 8.23 5.41 10.82
C SER A 403 9.31 4.59 11.51
N ILE A 404 9.07 4.19 12.74
CA ILE A 404 9.97 3.33 13.53
C ILE A 404 9.55 1.86 13.44
N PRO A 405 10.43 0.89 13.77
CA PRO A 405 10.17 -0.53 13.61
C PRO A 405 8.86 -1.01 14.23
N LEU A 406 7.98 -1.63 13.42
CA LEU A 406 6.78 -2.30 13.88
C LEU A 406 6.44 -3.48 12.97
N TYR A 407 6.68 -4.72 13.43
CA TYR A 407 6.37 -5.96 12.71
C TYR A 407 6.11 -7.11 13.70
N PHE A 408 5.46 -8.18 13.24
CA PHE A 408 4.99 -9.28 14.11
C PHE A 408 6.11 -9.88 14.98
N GLY A 409 7.28 -10.14 14.41
CA GLY A 409 8.44 -10.74 15.09
C GLY A 409 9.32 -9.74 15.87
N LEU A 410 8.91 -8.46 16.01
CA LEU A 410 9.67 -7.48 16.79
C LEU A 410 9.69 -7.89 18.26
N THR A 411 10.89 -8.10 18.83
CA THR A 411 11.06 -8.49 20.24
C THR A 411 10.98 -7.28 21.17
N ASN A 412 10.76 -7.54 22.46
CA ASN A 412 10.79 -6.47 23.48
C ASN A 412 12.17 -5.82 23.58
N GLU A 413 13.22 -6.62 23.49
CA GLU A 413 14.62 -6.15 23.55
C GLU A 413 14.93 -5.21 22.37
N ASN A 414 14.45 -5.55 21.16
CA ASN A 414 14.59 -4.68 20.00
C ASN A 414 13.77 -3.39 20.14
N GLN A 415 12.56 -3.46 20.74
CA GLN A 415 11.78 -2.25 21.05
C GLN A 415 12.50 -1.36 22.06
N ASP A 416 13.08 -1.95 23.14
CA ASP A 416 13.85 -1.23 24.13
C ASP A 416 15.07 -0.53 23.49
N PHE A 417 15.75 -1.22 22.60
CA PHE A 417 16.88 -0.68 21.85
C PHE A 417 16.46 0.50 20.96
N VAL A 418 15.36 0.37 20.20
CA VAL A 418 14.81 1.46 19.38
C VAL A 418 14.48 2.68 20.22
N VAL A 419 13.79 2.49 21.36
CA VAL A 419 13.39 3.61 22.23
C VAL A 419 14.61 4.26 22.91
N LYS A 420 15.58 3.46 23.36
CA LYS A 420 16.83 3.98 23.93
C LYS A 420 17.58 4.84 22.91
N SER A 421 17.71 4.35 21.67
CA SER A 421 18.38 5.09 20.59
C SER A 421 17.62 6.38 20.25
N LEU A 422 16.28 6.32 20.18
CA LEU A 422 15.45 7.50 19.92
C LEU A 422 15.61 8.56 21.05
N LYS A 423 15.63 8.15 22.32
CA LYS A 423 15.91 9.03 23.45
C LYS A 423 17.27 9.73 23.31
N SER A 424 18.31 8.96 22.96
CA SER A 424 19.66 9.52 22.76
C SER A 424 19.76 10.47 21.56
N ALA A 425 18.89 10.32 20.57
CA ALA A 425 18.85 11.21 19.42
C ALA A 425 18.12 12.53 19.67
N LEU A 426 17.21 12.54 20.67
CA LEU A 426 16.35 13.68 21.01
C LEU A 426 16.89 14.56 22.17
N LEU A 427 17.74 13.99 23.02
CA LEU A 427 18.32 14.62 24.21
C LEU A 427 19.79 14.92 24.02
#